data_3a7a7e6b62d6961230b10cbecb92e3f0
#
_entry.id   3a7a7e6b62d6961230b10cbecb92e3f0
#
_cell.length_a   1.000
_cell.length_b   1.000
_cell.length_c   1.000
_cell.angle_alpha   90.00
_cell.angle_beta   90.00
_cell.angle_gamma   90.00
#
_symmetry.space_group_name_H-M   'P 1'
#
loop_
_entity.id
_entity.type
_entity.pdbx_description
1 polymer ?
#
loop_
_entity_poly.entity_id
_entity_poly.type
_entity_poly.pdbx_seq_one_letter_code
_entity_poly.pdbx_strand_id
1 'polypeptide(L)'
;MLFRSLRPGESGLAQVRLEDPISPRYDDRFIVRSYSPVYTIGGGVVLDALPPRRTTLKEHERELLDALVAHDLSSASVGLLASRALPMSSAEVAAVLGVPRGIVADELNRAKLERLKVSGETCFVTAEALEALLGATERELLAFHDANPKATGIATSALRDLVDHRLSPKAYDAVLELASSRGIVTVEAGQARHPKAASSALAAEADAEAKLLPLLARQGLAPETVAELAAETGIDAGIARKVLGRLANDGRIVRVSSELHFAAEAMAGARAFLVAYLEAHPDGAATGDLRDALSVSRKYAIPLLEYFDAQGVTKRVGEVRVLRR
;
A
#
# COMPACT_ATOMS: atom_id res chain seq x y z
N MET A 1 -35.83 7.29 17.37
CA MET A 1 -35.72 6.44 18.56
C MET A 1 -36.36 5.11 18.21
N LEU A 2 -35.63 4.02 18.34
CA LEU A 2 -36.21 2.67 18.22
C LEU A 2 -36.93 2.37 19.51
N PHE A 3 -38.23 2.05 19.43
CA PHE A 3 -39.05 1.77 20.61
C PHE A 3 -38.65 0.40 21.20
N ARG A 4 -38.51 0.34 22.52
CA ARG A 4 -38.37 -0.93 23.23
C ARG A 4 -39.71 -1.67 23.42
N SER A 5 -40.79 -0.97 23.36
CA SER A 5 -42.15 -1.49 23.44
C SER A 5 -43.12 -0.54 22.75
N LEU A 6 -44.14 -1.06 22.13
CA LEU A 6 -45.26 -0.36 21.55
C LEU A 6 -46.50 -0.72 22.40
N ARG A 7 -47.33 0.29 22.72
CA ARG A 7 -48.61 0.04 23.35
C ARG A 7 -49.66 -0.38 22.31
N PRO A 8 -50.78 -0.99 22.74
CA PRO A 8 -51.84 -1.31 21.81
C PRO A 8 -52.30 -0.07 21.03
N GLY A 9 -52.35 -0.18 19.71
CA GLY A 9 -52.71 0.92 18.80
C GLY A 9 -51.60 1.90 18.44
N GLU A 10 -50.39 1.75 19.03
CA GLU A 10 -49.22 2.53 18.62
C GLU A 10 -48.51 1.92 17.41
N SER A 11 -47.95 2.79 16.58
CA SER A 11 -47.07 2.42 15.46
C SER A 11 -45.73 3.08 15.62
N GLY A 12 -44.65 2.41 15.12
CA GLY A 12 -43.32 2.97 15.16
C GLY A 12 -42.30 2.13 14.41
N LEU A 13 -41.10 2.66 14.24
CA LEU A 13 -39.98 1.96 13.64
C LEU A 13 -39.40 0.99 14.67
N ALA A 14 -39.27 -0.28 14.28
CA ALA A 14 -38.66 -1.31 15.12
C ALA A 14 -37.70 -2.15 14.30
N GLN A 15 -36.58 -2.59 14.90
CA GLN A 15 -35.69 -3.58 14.34
C GLN A 15 -36.06 -4.93 14.95
N VAL A 16 -36.58 -5.86 14.14
CA VAL A 16 -36.98 -7.19 14.57
C VAL A 16 -35.79 -8.13 14.35
N ARG A 17 -35.42 -8.88 15.40
CA ARG A 17 -34.42 -9.92 15.32
C ARG A 17 -35.14 -11.28 15.33
N LEU A 18 -34.88 -12.06 14.30
CA LEU A 18 -35.44 -13.40 14.15
C LEU A 18 -34.45 -14.46 14.63
N GLU A 19 -34.96 -15.59 15.09
CA GLU A 19 -34.17 -16.78 15.47
C GLU A 19 -33.71 -17.52 14.24
N ASP A 20 -34.61 -17.70 13.25
CA ASP A 20 -34.30 -18.35 11.98
C ASP A 20 -34.16 -17.34 10.85
N PRO A 21 -33.28 -17.59 9.86
CA PRO A 21 -33.12 -16.74 8.71
C PRO A 21 -34.35 -16.81 7.80
N ILE A 22 -34.82 -15.63 7.38
CA ILE A 22 -35.87 -15.49 6.37
C ILE A 22 -35.37 -14.57 5.25
N SER A 23 -36.05 -14.56 4.11
CA SER A 23 -35.74 -13.67 2.96
C SER A 23 -36.88 -12.69 2.70
N PRO A 24 -37.10 -11.70 3.56
CA PRO A 24 -38.15 -10.72 3.36
C PRO A 24 -37.71 -9.71 2.28
N ARG A 25 -38.68 -9.05 1.68
CA ARG A 25 -38.47 -7.94 0.74
C ARG A 25 -39.06 -6.65 1.29
N TYR A 26 -38.64 -5.53 0.74
CA TYR A 26 -39.28 -4.25 0.98
C TYR A 26 -40.78 -4.36 0.64
N ASP A 27 -41.62 -3.74 1.46
CA ASP A 27 -43.10 -3.72 1.41
C ASP A 27 -43.79 -5.07 1.74
N ASP A 28 -43.04 -6.11 2.12
CA ASP A 28 -43.64 -7.33 2.65
C ASP A 28 -44.37 -7.04 3.96
N ARG A 29 -45.59 -7.58 4.07
CA ARG A 29 -46.42 -7.45 5.28
C ARG A 29 -46.24 -8.66 6.17
N PHE A 30 -46.12 -8.44 7.46
CA PHE A 30 -46.02 -9.50 8.45
C PHE A 30 -46.99 -9.31 9.60
N ILE A 31 -47.33 -10.43 10.26
CA ILE A 31 -48.16 -10.49 11.44
C ILE A 31 -47.36 -11.07 12.59
N VAL A 32 -47.46 -10.46 13.75
CA VAL A 32 -46.88 -10.94 15.00
C VAL A 32 -47.96 -11.59 15.84
N ARG A 33 -47.73 -12.81 16.29
CA ARG A 33 -48.61 -13.58 17.16
C ARG A 33 -47.93 -13.92 18.48
N SER A 34 -48.69 -13.99 19.55
CA SER A 34 -48.21 -14.59 20.79
C SER A 34 -48.09 -16.08 20.63
N TYR A 35 -47.16 -16.72 21.36
CA TYR A 35 -46.92 -18.15 21.29
C TYR A 35 -48.04 -18.96 22.01
N SER A 36 -48.43 -18.50 23.19
CA SER A 36 -49.49 -19.16 23.98
C SER A 36 -50.14 -18.14 24.96
N PRO A 37 -51.49 -17.98 24.92
CA PRO A 37 -52.38 -18.44 23.86
C PRO A 37 -52.13 -17.75 22.54
N VAL A 38 -52.44 -18.41 21.43
CA VAL A 38 -52.20 -17.88 20.07
C VAL A 38 -53.26 -16.80 19.76
N TYR A 39 -52.81 -15.53 19.76
CA TYR A 39 -53.59 -14.40 19.27
C TYR A 39 -52.69 -13.38 18.55
N THR A 40 -53.24 -12.62 17.66
CA THR A 40 -52.49 -11.57 16.94
C THR A 40 -52.28 -10.40 17.88
N ILE A 41 -50.98 -10.02 18.03
CA ILE A 41 -50.57 -8.87 18.86
C ILE A 41 -50.24 -7.64 18.05
N GLY A 42 -49.94 -7.82 16.75
CA GLY A 42 -49.59 -6.72 15.86
C GLY A 42 -49.18 -7.20 14.49
N GLY A 43 -48.60 -6.33 13.73
CA GLY A 43 -48.04 -6.57 12.41
C GLY A 43 -47.30 -5.34 11.90
N GLY A 44 -46.76 -5.43 10.70
CA GLY A 44 -46.01 -4.33 10.12
C GLY A 44 -45.68 -4.57 8.66
N VAL A 45 -44.88 -3.66 8.15
CA VAL A 45 -44.33 -3.69 6.80
C VAL A 45 -42.79 -3.66 6.90
N VAL A 46 -42.13 -4.46 6.10
CA VAL A 46 -40.68 -4.51 6.03
C VAL A 46 -40.18 -3.29 5.24
N LEU A 47 -39.40 -2.45 5.87
CA LEU A 47 -38.77 -1.28 5.21
C LEU A 47 -37.34 -1.58 4.72
N ASP A 48 -36.54 -2.26 5.52
CA ASP A 48 -35.19 -2.74 5.16
C ASP A 48 -35.06 -4.22 5.61
N ALA A 49 -34.78 -5.10 4.66
CA ALA A 49 -34.65 -6.53 4.93
C ALA A 49 -33.32 -6.89 5.62
N LEU A 50 -32.28 -6.08 5.47
CA LEU A 50 -30.93 -6.31 6.00
C LEU A 50 -30.37 -5.06 6.67
N PRO A 51 -31.06 -4.50 7.67
CA PRO A 51 -30.58 -3.30 8.34
C PRO A 51 -29.33 -3.60 9.15
N PRO A 52 -28.32 -2.71 9.14
CA PRO A 52 -27.18 -2.86 10.03
C PRO A 52 -27.62 -2.85 11.50
N ARG A 53 -26.96 -3.66 12.35
CA ARG A 53 -27.28 -3.71 13.79
C ARG A 53 -26.98 -2.37 14.44
N ARG A 54 -27.98 -1.71 15.02
CA ARG A 54 -27.83 -0.39 15.66
C ARG A 54 -28.77 -0.23 16.87
N THR A 55 -28.31 0.58 17.80
CA THR A 55 -29.13 1.01 18.95
C THR A 55 -29.79 2.36 18.73
N THR A 56 -29.25 3.17 17.84
CA THR A 56 -29.72 4.50 17.47
C THR A 56 -29.69 4.68 15.97
N LEU A 57 -30.69 5.39 15.42
CA LEU A 57 -30.73 5.79 14.02
C LEU A 57 -30.00 7.12 13.84
N LYS A 58 -29.12 7.18 12.86
CA LYS A 58 -28.56 8.44 12.37
C LYS A 58 -29.61 9.18 11.52
N GLU A 59 -29.42 10.47 11.30
CA GLU A 59 -30.36 11.31 10.56
C GLU A 59 -30.64 10.79 9.15
N HIS A 60 -29.61 10.53 8.36
CA HIS A 60 -29.73 9.98 7.01
C HIS A 60 -30.41 8.60 6.94
N GLU A 61 -30.33 7.81 8.01
CA GLU A 61 -31.04 6.52 8.09
C GLU A 61 -32.51 6.70 8.38
N ARG A 62 -32.83 7.73 9.15
CA ARG A 62 -34.21 8.10 9.40
C ARG A 62 -34.86 8.62 8.12
N GLU A 63 -34.15 9.48 7.38
CA GLU A 63 -34.62 10.01 6.09
C GLU A 63 -34.87 8.88 5.08
N LEU A 64 -33.95 7.87 5.02
CA LEU A 64 -34.17 6.67 4.21
C LEU A 64 -35.46 5.94 4.61
N LEU A 65 -35.69 5.69 5.91
CA LEU A 65 -36.86 4.96 6.38
C LEU A 65 -38.15 5.76 6.16
N ASP A 66 -38.11 7.07 6.34
CA ASP A 66 -39.23 7.97 6.08
C ASP A 66 -39.57 7.99 4.57
N ALA A 67 -38.57 8.00 3.68
CA ALA A 67 -38.75 7.90 2.24
C ALA A 67 -39.38 6.54 1.84
N LEU A 68 -38.91 5.44 2.47
CA LEU A 68 -39.45 4.09 2.25
C LEU A 68 -40.92 3.98 2.72
N VAL A 69 -41.27 4.59 3.84
CA VAL A 69 -42.67 4.68 4.31
C VAL A 69 -43.52 5.48 3.34
N ALA A 70 -42.98 6.55 2.78
CA ALA A 70 -43.68 7.40 1.82
C ALA A 70 -43.72 6.82 0.38
N HIS A 71 -43.06 5.68 0.13
CA HIS A 71 -42.86 5.10 -1.20
C HIS A 71 -42.17 6.05 -2.19
N ASP A 72 -41.37 6.99 -1.68
CA ASP A 72 -40.55 7.90 -2.49
C ASP A 72 -39.24 7.19 -2.89
N LEU A 73 -39.25 6.53 -4.05
CA LEU A 73 -38.12 5.74 -4.56
C LEU A 73 -36.91 6.61 -4.90
N SER A 74 -37.09 7.87 -5.24
CA SER A 74 -35.99 8.79 -5.52
C SER A 74 -35.18 9.06 -4.25
N SER A 75 -35.84 9.58 -3.22
CA SER A 75 -35.23 9.84 -1.91
C SER A 75 -34.73 8.55 -1.24
N ALA A 76 -35.46 7.43 -1.38
CA ALA A 76 -35.04 6.14 -0.84
C ALA A 76 -33.78 5.61 -1.50
N SER A 77 -33.61 5.76 -2.82
CA SER A 77 -32.42 5.34 -3.54
C SER A 77 -31.17 6.11 -3.09
N VAL A 78 -31.29 7.44 -2.97
CA VAL A 78 -30.18 8.29 -2.49
C VAL A 78 -29.89 8.03 -1.01
N GLY A 79 -30.95 7.95 -0.18
CA GLY A 79 -30.83 7.65 1.26
C GLY A 79 -30.19 6.29 1.54
N LEU A 80 -30.45 5.28 0.70
CA LEU A 80 -29.80 3.97 0.80
C LEU A 80 -28.29 4.09 0.54
N LEU A 81 -27.88 4.81 -0.51
CA LEU A 81 -26.45 5.06 -0.80
C LEU A 81 -25.77 5.80 0.35
N ALA A 82 -26.41 6.82 0.90
CA ALA A 82 -25.90 7.57 2.06
C ALA A 82 -25.79 6.68 3.31
N SER A 83 -26.79 5.84 3.56
CA SER A 83 -26.80 4.92 4.71
C SER A 83 -25.71 3.82 4.60
N ARG A 84 -25.51 3.27 3.42
CA ARG A 84 -24.48 2.24 3.19
C ARG A 84 -23.09 2.86 3.12
N ALA A 85 -22.97 4.09 2.63
CA ALA A 85 -21.73 4.84 2.41
C ALA A 85 -20.72 4.08 1.53
N LEU A 86 -21.22 3.30 0.57
CA LEU A 86 -20.45 2.47 -0.35
C LEU A 86 -20.93 2.68 -1.78
N PRO A 87 -20.06 2.52 -2.79
CA PRO A 87 -20.48 2.49 -4.18
C PRO A 87 -21.39 1.28 -4.43
N MET A 88 -22.59 1.53 -5.01
CA MET A 88 -23.55 0.49 -5.35
C MET A 88 -24.02 0.65 -6.80
N SER A 89 -24.23 -0.47 -7.48
CA SER A 89 -24.85 -0.49 -8.80
C SER A 89 -26.38 -0.30 -8.69
N SER A 90 -27.02 0.11 -9.79
CA SER A 90 -28.49 0.18 -9.83
C SER A 90 -29.15 -1.18 -9.57
N ALA A 91 -28.48 -2.28 -9.88
CA ALA A 91 -28.98 -3.62 -9.59
C ALA A 91 -28.97 -3.94 -8.09
N GLU A 92 -27.89 -3.57 -7.39
CA GLU A 92 -27.80 -3.74 -5.93
C GLU A 92 -28.80 -2.89 -5.19
N VAL A 93 -28.95 -1.60 -5.57
CA VAL A 93 -29.95 -0.72 -4.98
C VAL A 93 -31.36 -1.26 -5.22
N ALA A 94 -31.66 -1.70 -6.45
CA ALA A 94 -32.96 -2.28 -6.81
C ALA A 94 -33.26 -3.56 -6.02
N ALA A 95 -32.25 -4.41 -5.82
CA ALA A 95 -32.40 -5.63 -5.04
C ALA A 95 -32.74 -5.37 -3.57
N VAL A 96 -32.12 -4.33 -2.96
CA VAL A 96 -32.42 -3.93 -1.57
C VAL A 96 -33.81 -3.30 -1.46
N LEU A 97 -34.19 -2.44 -2.42
CA LEU A 97 -35.50 -1.76 -2.44
C LEU A 97 -36.63 -2.65 -2.95
N GLY A 98 -36.33 -3.87 -3.46
CA GLY A 98 -37.33 -4.80 -3.98
C GLY A 98 -38.10 -4.29 -5.21
N VAL A 99 -37.49 -3.39 -5.99
CA VAL A 99 -38.13 -2.72 -7.15
C VAL A 99 -37.37 -3.03 -8.45
N PRO A 100 -38.00 -2.88 -9.64
CA PRO A 100 -37.36 -3.13 -10.92
C PRO A 100 -36.14 -2.22 -11.13
N ARG A 101 -35.03 -2.82 -11.59
CA ARG A 101 -33.74 -2.13 -11.83
C ARG A 101 -33.88 -0.87 -12.71
N GLY A 102 -34.74 -0.92 -13.75
CA GLY A 102 -34.90 0.21 -14.66
C GLY A 102 -35.38 1.48 -13.96
N ILE A 103 -36.33 1.34 -13.03
CA ILE A 103 -36.86 2.48 -12.26
C ILE A 103 -35.75 3.10 -11.40
N VAL A 104 -34.99 2.27 -10.68
CA VAL A 104 -33.88 2.72 -9.85
C VAL A 104 -32.78 3.38 -10.70
N ALA A 105 -32.45 2.79 -11.84
CA ALA A 105 -31.43 3.35 -12.73
C ALA A 105 -31.79 4.76 -13.21
N ASP A 106 -33.07 4.99 -13.54
CA ASP A 106 -33.55 6.32 -13.95
C ASP A 106 -33.44 7.32 -12.80
N GLU A 107 -33.84 6.94 -11.58
CA GLU A 107 -33.77 7.82 -10.40
C GLU A 107 -32.30 8.15 -10.05
N LEU A 108 -31.40 7.15 -10.01
CA LEU A 108 -30.00 7.36 -9.72
C LEU A 108 -29.30 8.22 -10.80
N ASN A 109 -29.71 8.10 -12.05
CA ASN A 109 -29.17 8.92 -13.12
C ASN A 109 -29.63 10.39 -13.06
N ARG A 110 -30.80 10.67 -12.50
CA ARG A 110 -31.30 12.04 -12.28
C ARG A 110 -30.71 12.67 -11.02
N ALA A 111 -30.35 11.85 -10.03
CA ALA A 111 -29.79 12.33 -8.78
C ALA A 111 -28.37 12.88 -8.93
N LYS A 112 -28.00 13.84 -8.08
CA LYS A 112 -26.65 14.40 -7.99
C LYS A 112 -25.76 13.44 -7.19
N LEU A 113 -25.23 12.44 -7.88
CA LEU A 113 -24.37 11.38 -7.30
C LEU A 113 -23.06 11.30 -8.06
N GLU A 114 -22.03 10.88 -7.34
CA GLU A 114 -20.74 10.48 -7.94
C GLU A 114 -20.87 9.11 -8.61
N ARG A 115 -20.11 8.91 -9.68
CA ARG A 115 -20.15 7.70 -10.51
C ARG A 115 -18.78 7.09 -10.62
N LEU A 116 -18.68 5.82 -10.26
CA LEU A 116 -17.48 5.02 -10.40
C LEU A 116 -17.72 3.90 -11.41
N LYS A 117 -16.71 3.59 -12.23
CA LYS A 117 -16.74 2.43 -13.13
C LYS A 117 -16.15 1.22 -12.41
N VAL A 118 -16.99 0.26 -12.05
CA VAL A 118 -16.59 -0.97 -11.38
C VAL A 118 -16.81 -2.14 -12.33
N SER A 119 -15.75 -2.70 -12.87
CA SER A 119 -15.81 -3.79 -13.88
C SER A 119 -16.73 -3.51 -15.07
N GLY A 120 -16.74 -2.27 -15.56
CA GLY A 120 -17.55 -1.84 -16.69
C GLY A 120 -18.98 -1.41 -16.32
N GLU A 121 -19.47 -1.73 -15.12
CA GLU A 121 -20.75 -1.27 -14.61
C GLU A 121 -20.61 0.10 -13.93
N THR A 122 -21.66 0.93 -14.02
CA THR A 122 -21.70 2.21 -13.30
C THR A 122 -22.25 1.96 -11.90
N CYS A 123 -21.42 2.25 -10.89
CA CYS A 123 -21.83 2.33 -9.49
C CYS A 123 -22.00 3.79 -9.07
N PHE A 124 -22.94 4.03 -8.18
CA PHE A 124 -23.31 5.34 -7.65
C PHE A 124 -22.90 5.41 -6.17
N VAL A 125 -22.47 6.59 -5.75
CA VAL A 125 -22.10 6.88 -4.37
C VAL A 125 -22.38 8.35 -4.07
N THR A 126 -22.69 8.70 -2.83
CA THR A 126 -22.82 10.13 -2.47
C THR A 126 -21.44 10.78 -2.41
N ALA A 127 -21.38 12.09 -2.66
CA ALA A 127 -20.13 12.84 -2.60
C ALA A 127 -19.47 12.72 -1.21
N GLU A 128 -20.25 12.81 -0.14
CA GLU A 128 -19.76 12.70 1.24
C GLU A 128 -19.15 11.31 1.50
N ALA A 129 -19.81 10.24 1.03
CA ALA A 129 -19.31 8.88 1.22
C ALA A 129 -18.02 8.66 0.42
N LEU A 130 -17.93 9.17 -0.81
CA LEU A 130 -16.72 9.08 -1.63
C LEU A 130 -15.57 9.83 -1.00
N GLU A 131 -15.76 11.06 -0.56
CA GLU A 131 -14.72 11.84 0.12
C GLU A 131 -14.29 11.18 1.44
N ALA A 132 -15.22 10.57 2.17
CA ALA A 132 -14.88 9.78 3.37
C ALA A 132 -14.01 8.57 3.05
N LEU A 133 -14.29 7.84 1.96
CA LEU A 133 -13.48 6.69 1.51
C LEU A 133 -12.08 7.13 1.06
N LEU A 134 -11.98 8.23 0.30
CA LEU A 134 -10.69 8.78 -0.13
C LEU A 134 -9.87 9.27 1.07
N GLY A 135 -10.49 10.00 2.00
CA GLY A 135 -9.83 10.46 3.22
C GLY A 135 -9.43 9.32 4.16
N ALA A 136 -10.22 8.24 4.23
CA ALA A 136 -9.84 7.04 4.96
C ALA A 136 -8.63 6.35 4.30
N THR A 137 -8.63 6.22 2.97
CA THR A 137 -7.52 5.66 2.21
C THR A 137 -6.22 6.43 2.47
N GLU A 138 -6.26 7.76 2.46
CA GLU A 138 -5.09 8.60 2.74
C GLU A 138 -4.60 8.42 4.19
N ARG A 139 -5.51 8.47 5.16
CA ARG A 139 -5.16 8.32 6.59
C ARG A 139 -4.52 6.98 6.90
N GLU A 140 -5.15 5.88 6.45
CA GLU A 140 -4.63 4.53 6.70
C GLU A 140 -3.28 4.31 6.02
N LEU A 141 -3.09 4.88 4.82
CA LEU A 141 -1.83 4.79 4.10
C LEU A 141 -0.71 5.59 4.79
N LEU A 142 -0.99 6.79 5.30
CA LEU A 142 -0.04 7.58 6.08
C LEU A 142 0.31 6.86 7.40
N ALA A 143 -0.70 6.38 8.14
CA ALA A 143 -0.49 5.62 9.37
C ALA A 143 0.36 4.37 9.14
N PHE A 144 0.16 3.67 8.03
CA PHE A 144 0.98 2.52 7.65
C PHE A 144 2.45 2.90 7.43
N HIS A 145 2.73 3.98 6.70
CA HIS A 145 4.10 4.44 6.45
C HIS A 145 4.79 4.94 7.71
N ASP A 146 4.07 5.60 8.61
CA ASP A 146 4.60 6.04 9.90
C ASP A 146 4.97 4.84 10.79
N ALA A 147 4.13 3.81 10.81
CA ALA A 147 4.40 2.58 11.55
C ALA A 147 5.47 1.69 10.89
N ASN A 148 5.67 1.81 9.58
CA ASN A 148 6.56 0.97 8.77
C ASN A 148 7.49 1.81 7.87
N PRO A 149 8.44 2.57 8.42
CA PRO A 149 9.26 3.51 7.63
C PRO A 149 10.11 2.84 6.52
N LYS A 150 10.34 1.53 6.63
CA LYS A 150 11.13 0.74 5.65
C LYS A 150 10.27 0.07 4.58
N ALA A 151 8.95 0.09 4.72
CA ALA A 151 8.06 -0.55 3.77
C ALA A 151 7.93 0.29 2.50
N THR A 152 7.98 -0.37 1.35
CA THR A 152 7.81 0.29 0.04
C THR A 152 6.35 0.58 -0.30
N GLY A 153 5.41 -0.06 0.39
CA GLY A 153 3.97 0.09 0.22
C GLY A 153 3.20 -0.96 1.01
N ILE A 154 1.90 -0.89 0.98
CA ILE A 154 0.96 -1.87 1.55
C ILE A 154 0.19 -2.55 0.42
N ALA A 155 -0.10 -3.86 0.54
CA ALA A 155 -0.96 -4.55 -0.42
C ALA A 155 -2.34 -3.87 -0.50
N THR A 156 -2.85 -3.64 -1.72
CA THR A 156 -4.15 -2.96 -1.92
C THR A 156 -5.30 -3.67 -1.22
N SER A 157 -5.24 -5.01 -1.12
CA SER A 157 -6.23 -5.79 -0.37
C SER A 157 -6.20 -5.52 1.13
N ALA A 158 -5.01 -5.40 1.73
CA ALA A 158 -4.86 -5.09 3.14
C ALA A 158 -5.30 -3.65 3.44
N LEU A 159 -4.97 -2.70 2.56
CA LEU A 159 -5.43 -1.32 2.69
C LEU A 159 -6.95 -1.22 2.60
N ARG A 160 -7.60 -1.96 1.68
CA ARG A 160 -9.06 -2.03 1.60
C ARG A 160 -9.68 -2.46 2.93
N ASP A 161 -9.15 -3.50 3.55
CA ASP A 161 -9.70 -4.04 4.80
C ASP A 161 -9.55 -3.05 5.96
N LEU A 162 -8.51 -2.22 5.95
CA LEU A 162 -8.33 -1.12 6.90
C LEU A 162 -9.32 0.03 6.63
N VAL A 163 -9.59 0.35 5.37
CA VAL A 163 -10.50 1.43 4.98
C VAL A 163 -11.96 1.03 5.23
N ASP A 164 -12.40 -0.06 4.61
CA ASP A 164 -13.72 -0.65 4.85
C ASP A 164 -13.79 -2.08 4.28
N HIS A 165 -13.83 -3.07 5.15
CA HIS A 165 -13.91 -4.49 4.78
C HIS A 165 -15.17 -4.90 4.00
N ARG A 166 -16.22 -4.03 3.99
CA ARG A 166 -17.45 -4.24 3.22
C ARG A 166 -17.29 -3.94 1.73
N LEU A 167 -16.24 -3.18 1.36
CA LEU A 167 -15.94 -2.91 -0.04
C LEU A 167 -15.54 -4.18 -0.77
N SER A 168 -16.16 -4.44 -1.91
CA SER A 168 -15.65 -5.49 -2.80
C SER A 168 -14.28 -5.08 -3.36
N PRO A 169 -13.39 -6.03 -3.70
CA PRO A 169 -12.10 -5.72 -4.30
C PRO A 169 -12.21 -4.78 -5.51
N LYS A 170 -13.15 -5.09 -6.40
CA LYS A 170 -13.39 -4.31 -7.63
C LYS A 170 -13.90 -2.88 -7.37
N ALA A 171 -14.74 -2.70 -6.34
CA ALA A 171 -15.21 -1.38 -5.96
C ALA A 171 -14.06 -0.56 -5.35
N TYR A 172 -13.19 -1.20 -4.57
CA TYR A 172 -12.04 -0.51 -4.01
C TYR A 172 -10.98 -0.18 -5.07
N ASP A 173 -10.78 -1.03 -6.08
CA ASP A 173 -9.90 -0.72 -7.21
C ASP A 173 -10.35 0.56 -7.93
N ALA A 174 -11.66 0.75 -8.13
CA ALA A 174 -12.20 1.99 -8.71
C ALA A 174 -12.00 3.22 -7.79
N VAL A 175 -12.08 3.05 -6.48
CA VAL A 175 -11.75 4.12 -5.51
C VAL A 175 -10.26 4.44 -5.56
N LEU A 176 -9.37 3.44 -5.63
CA LEU A 176 -7.92 3.63 -5.76
C LEU A 176 -7.53 4.31 -7.07
N GLU A 177 -8.20 3.98 -8.19
CA GLU A 177 -7.98 4.64 -9.47
C GLU A 177 -8.29 6.14 -9.39
N LEU A 178 -9.43 6.49 -8.76
CA LEU A 178 -9.77 7.89 -8.49
C LEU A 178 -8.78 8.55 -7.51
N ALA A 179 -8.41 7.87 -6.43
CA ALA A 179 -7.41 8.36 -5.48
C ALA A 179 -6.05 8.60 -6.16
N SER A 180 -5.65 7.74 -7.09
CA SER A 180 -4.43 7.91 -7.89
C SER A 180 -4.52 9.13 -8.81
N SER A 181 -5.64 9.33 -9.48
CA SER A 181 -5.87 10.51 -10.35
C SER A 181 -5.83 11.83 -9.56
N ARG A 182 -6.21 11.79 -8.27
CA ARG A 182 -6.14 12.94 -7.35
C ARG A 182 -4.79 13.08 -6.63
N GLY A 183 -3.82 12.21 -6.89
CA GLY A 183 -2.50 12.25 -6.27
C GLY A 183 -2.47 11.85 -4.80
N ILE A 184 -3.49 11.14 -4.30
CA ILE A 184 -3.59 10.64 -2.93
C ILE A 184 -2.76 9.35 -2.75
N VAL A 185 -2.74 8.49 -3.76
CA VAL A 185 -2.05 7.21 -3.73
C VAL A 185 -1.33 6.94 -5.05
N THR A 186 -0.25 6.19 -4.98
CA THR A 186 0.38 5.57 -6.15
C THR A 186 0.26 4.06 -6.00
N VAL A 187 -0.24 3.37 -7.03
CA VAL A 187 -0.39 1.91 -7.02
C VAL A 187 0.53 1.31 -8.07
N GLU A 188 1.44 0.43 -7.64
CA GLU A 188 2.36 -0.30 -8.51
C GLU A 188 2.45 -1.77 -8.06
N ALA A 189 2.30 -2.69 -8.99
CA ALA A 189 2.37 -4.15 -8.74
C ALA A 189 1.51 -4.61 -7.55
N GLY A 190 0.29 -4.05 -7.40
CA GLY A 190 -0.64 -4.40 -6.31
C GLY A 190 -0.26 -3.82 -4.93
N GLN A 191 0.72 -2.93 -4.89
CA GLN A 191 1.13 -2.19 -3.69
C GLN A 191 0.70 -0.74 -3.78
N ALA A 192 0.08 -0.24 -2.73
CA ALA A 192 -0.31 1.16 -2.58
C ALA A 192 0.71 1.89 -1.71
N ARG A 193 1.09 3.10 -2.11
CA ARG A 193 1.98 3.98 -1.33
C ARG A 193 1.50 5.43 -1.39
N HIS A 194 1.78 6.18 -0.34
CA HIS A 194 1.51 7.61 -0.34
C HIS A 194 2.61 8.36 -1.09
N PRO A 195 2.30 9.33 -1.99
CA PRO A 195 3.32 10.08 -2.74
C PRO A 195 4.37 10.78 -1.88
N LYS A 196 3.99 11.32 -0.72
CA LYS A 196 4.92 11.93 0.23
C LYS A 196 5.93 10.94 0.81
N ALA A 197 5.52 9.71 1.10
CA ALA A 197 6.43 8.67 1.58
C ALA A 197 7.42 8.25 0.49
N ALA A 198 6.97 8.18 -0.77
CA ALA A 198 7.85 7.92 -1.91
C ALA A 198 8.88 9.05 -2.12
N SER A 199 8.46 10.31 -1.99
CA SER A 199 9.39 11.45 -2.10
C SER A 199 10.39 11.50 -0.94
N SER A 200 9.99 11.16 0.26
CA SER A 200 10.85 11.06 1.44
C SER A 200 11.89 9.95 1.30
N ALA A 201 11.50 8.78 0.81
CA ALA A 201 12.44 7.69 0.55
C ALA A 201 13.47 8.03 -0.54
N LEU A 202 13.03 8.67 -1.63
CA LEU A 202 13.91 9.16 -2.69
C LEU A 202 14.86 10.25 -2.19
N ALA A 203 14.38 11.18 -1.36
CA ALA A 203 15.21 12.20 -0.76
C ALA A 203 16.26 11.60 0.20
N ALA A 204 15.88 10.59 1.00
CA ALA A 204 16.80 9.88 1.88
C ALA A 204 17.88 9.11 1.09
N GLU A 205 17.53 8.48 -0.05
CA GLU A 205 18.50 7.84 -0.93
C GLU A 205 19.43 8.84 -1.61
N ALA A 206 18.94 10.00 -2.03
CA ALA A 206 19.75 11.06 -2.60
C ALA A 206 20.72 11.66 -1.58
N ASP A 207 20.28 11.90 -0.35
CA ASP A 207 21.13 12.35 0.76
C ASP A 207 22.21 11.29 1.08
N ALA A 208 21.82 10.01 1.10
CA ALA A 208 22.76 8.92 1.32
C ALA A 208 23.82 8.85 0.21
N GLU A 209 23.43 8.99 -1.05
CA GLU A 209 24.39 9.04 -2.17
C GLU A 209 25.35 10.22 -2.04
N ALA A 210 24.83 11.40 -1.73
CA ALA A 210 25.61 12.63 -1.58
C ALA A 210 26.67 12.53 -0.46
N LYS A 211 26.42 11.71 0.57
CA LYS A 211 27.35 11.47 1.68
C LYS A 211 28.32 10.32 1.42
N LEU A 212 27.84 9.20 0.88
CA LEU A 212 28.62 7.98 0.71
C LEU A 212 29.68 8.11 -0.39
N LEU A 213 29.38 8.74 -1.53
CA LEU A 213 30.34 8.84 -2.63
C LEU A 213 31.59 9.65 -2.29
N PRO A 214 31.52 10.87 -1.72
CA PRO A 214 32.70 11.61 -1.34
C PRO A 214 33.51 10.90 -0.25
N LEU A 215 32.82 10.18 0.66
CA LEU A 215 33.48 9.43 1.72
C LEU A 215 34.31 8.28 1.15
N LEU A 216 33.75 7.47 0.26
CA LEU A 216 34.47 6.39 -0.43
C LEU A 216 35.62 6.91 -1.28
N ALA A 217 35.43 8.05 -1.96
CA ALA A 217 36.52 8.68 -2.73
C ALA A 217 37.69 9.10 -1.84
N ARG A 218 37.40 9.67 -0.65
CA ARG A 218 38.41 10.09 0.34
C ARG A 218 39.14 8.88 0.94
N GLN A 219 38.46 7.76 1.18
CA GLN A 219 39.02 6.55 1.79
C GLN A 219 39.91 5.75 0.82
N GLY A 220 39.79 5.95 -0.48
CA GLY A 220 40.64 5.34 -1.52
C GLY A 220 40.63 3.82 -1.48
N LEU A 221 41.80 3.22 -1.21
CA LEU A 221 41.98 1.75 -1.14
C LEU A 221 41.80 1.15 0.28
N ALA A 222 41.34 1.94 1.23
CA ALA A 222 41.05 1.51 2.60
C ALA A 222 39.65 1.87 3.04
N PRO A 223 38.59 1.46 2.29
CA PRO A 223 37.22 1.84 2.62
C PRO A 223 36.76 1.14 3.90
N GLU A 224 35.91 1.83 4.63
CA GLU A 224 35.16 1.25 5.73
C GLU A 224 34.11 0.25 5.25
N THR A 225 33.67 -0.63 6.15
CA THR A 225 32.58 -1.56 5.90
C THR A 225 31.26 -0.81 5.76
N VAL A 226 30.25 -1.45 5.15
CA VAL A 226 28.91 -0.84 5.01
C VAL A 226 28.34 -0.39 6.36
N ALA A 227 28.58 -1.15 7.44
CA ALA A 227 28.11 -0.82 8.78
C ALA A 227 28.85 0.42 9.35
N GLU A 228 30.16 0.51 9.15
CA GLU A 228 30.99 1.65 9.58
C GLU A 228 30.60 2.92 8.79
N LEU A 229 30.44 2.83 7.45
CA LEU A 229 29.96 3.92 6.59
C LEU A 229 28.57 4.43 7.03
N ALA A 230 27.65 3.52 7.35
CA ALA A 230 26.32 3.86 7.82
C ALA A 230 26.39 4.60 9.17
N ALA A 231 27.23 4.17 10.09
CA ALA A 231 27.43 4.79 11.39
C ALA A 231 28.08 6.17 11.27
N GLU A 232 29.13 6.33 10.46
CA GLU A 232 29.83 7.62 10.26
C GLU A 232 28.89 8.68 9.63
N THR A 233 28.07 8.25 8.67
CA THR A 233 27.17 9.16 7.94
C THR A 233 25.82 9.39 8.60
N GLY A 234 25.48 8.62 9.63
CA GLY A 234 24.16 8.65 10.29
C GLY A 234 23.02 8.10 9.42
N ILE A 235 23.35 7.30 8.39
CA ILE A 235 22.37 6.74 7.45
C ILE A 235 21.92 5.36 7.95
N ASP A 236 20.63 5.02 7.74
CA ASP A 236 20.16 3.65 7.99
C ASP A 236 20.97 2.64 7.14
N ALA A 237 21.42 1.55 7.76
CA ALA A 237 22.24 0.54 7.10
C ALA A 237 21.55 -0.14 5.89
N GLY A 238 20.20 -0.22 5.90
CA GLY A 238 19.42 -0.73 4.77
C GLY A 238 19.42 0.24 3.59
N ILE A 239 19.28 1.54 3.86
CA ILE A 239 19.40 2.60 2.83
C ILE A 239 20.82 2.62 2.27
N ALA A 240 21.84 2.56 3.12
CA ALA A 240 23.24 2.53 2.70
C ALA A 240 23.51 1.34 1.75
N ARG A 241 23.09 0.12 2.11
CA ARG A 241 23.23 -1.06 1.23
C ARG A 241 22.50 -0.90 -0.09
N LYS A 242 21.28 -0.36 -0.09
CA LYS A 242 20.49 -0.14 -1.31
C LYS A 242 21.18 0.84 -2.24
N VAL A 243 21.66 1.97 -1.70
CA VAL A 243 22.34 3.00 -2.48
C VAL A 243 23.69 2.50 -3.01
N LEU A 244 24.51 1.83 -2.18
CA LEU A 244 25.77 1.24 -2.63
C LEU A 244 25.55 0.17 -3.71
N GLY A 245 24.49 -0.66 -3.60
CA GLY A 245 24.15 -1.63 -4.64
C GLY A 245 23.79 -0.95 -5.96
N ARG A 246 23.02 0.13 -5.94
CA ARG A 246 22.69 0.93 -7.14
C ARG A 246 23.94 1.57 -7.74
N LEU A 247 24.76 2.23 -6.94
CA LEU A 247 25.99 2.87 -7.38
C LEU A 247 27.01 1.88 -7.99
N ALA A 248 27.04 0.65 -7.47
CA ALA A 248 27.85 -0.42 -8.06
C ALA A 248 27.31 -0.88 -9.42
N ASN A 249 26.01 -1.01 -9.58
CA ASN A 249 25.39 -1.32 -10.87
C ASN A 249 25.60 -0.20 -11.91
N ASP A 250 25.59 1.06 -11.45
CA ASP A 250 25.86 2.25 -12.28
C ASP A 250 27.36 2.42 -12.61
N GLY A 251 28.25 1.55 -12.06
CA GLY A 251 29.70 1.60 -12.28
C GLY A 251 30.41 2.76 -11.58
N ARG A 252 29.75 3.50 -10.69
CA ARG A 252 30.33 4.63 -9.95
C ARG A 252 31.21 4.18 -8.79
N ILE A 253 30.96 2.97 -8.28
CA ILE A 253 31.78 2.28 -7.28
C ILE A 253 31.98 0.84 -7.71
N VAL A 254 32.92 0.17 -7.09
CA VAL A 254 33.23 -1.26 -7.32
C VAL A 254 32.96 -2.05 -6.06
N ARG A 255 32.08 -3.03 -6.14
CA ARG A 255 31.83 -3.98 -5.06
C ARG A 255 32.84 -5.09 -5.11
N VAL A 256 33.74 -5.15 -4.13
CA VAL A 256 34.72 -6.20 -4.00
C VAL A 256 34.21 -7.37 -3.16
N SER A 257 33.44 -7.07 -2.10
CA SER A 257 32.75 -8.07 -1.28
C SER A 257 31.38 -7.56 -0.83
N SER A 258 30.64 -8.33 -0.03
CA SER A 258 29.38 -7.87 0.59
C SER A 258 29.55 -6.63 1.46
N GLU A 259 30.72 -6.46 2.06
CA GLU A 259 31.00 -5.40 3.05
C GLU A 259 31.94 -4.31 2.52
N LEU A 260 32.70 -4.57 1.43
CA LEU A 260 33.69 -3.63 0.93
C LEU A 260 33.35 -3.10 -0.46
N HIS A 261 33.20 -1.78 -0.52
CA HIS A 261 32.92 -1.02 -1.72
C HIS A 261 33.99 0.05 -1.91
N PHE A 262 34.52 0.18 -3.11
CA PHE A 262 35.62 1.11 -3.45
C PHE A 262 35.11 2.12 -4.47
N ALA A 263 35.62 3.35 -4.44
CA ALA A 263 35.42 4.30 -5.52
C ALA A 263 35.99 3.75 -6.85
N ALA A 264 35.26 3.92 -7.94
CA ALA A 264 35.69 3.41 -9.27
C ALA A 264 37.06 3.94 -9.69
N GLU A 265 37.34 5.22 -9.41
CA GLU A 265 38.63 5.85 -9.68
C GLU A 265 39.80 5.22 -8.89
N ALA A 266 39.59 4.92 -7.61
CA ALA A 266 40.58 4.25 -6.76
C ALA A 266 40.90 2.85 -7.30
N MET A 267 39.88 2.11 -7.75
CA MET A 267 40.06 0.78 -8.36
C MET A 267 40.75 0.86 -9.71
N ALA A 268 40.43 1.86 -10.53
CA ALA A 268 41.16 2.09 -11.80
C ALA A 268 42.62 2.43 -11.58
N GLY A 269 42.94 3.25 -10.58
CA GLY A 269 44.28 3.59 -10.18
C GLY A 269 45.05 2.35 -9.67
N ALA A 270 44.42 1.55 -8.79
CA ALA A 270 45.02 0.31 -8.30
C ALA A 270 45.31 -0.71 -9.41
N ARG A 271 44.35 -0.81 -10.37
CA ARG A 271 44.55 -1.66 -11.56
C ARG A 271 45.75 -1.23 -12.39
N ALA A 272 45.81 0.08 -12.73
CA ALA A 272 46.93 0.61 -13.51
C ALA A 272 48.28 0.41 -12.81
N PHE A 273 48.32 0.67 -11.49
CA PHE A 273 49.51 0.44 -10.68
C PHE A 273 49.95 -1.05 -10.67
N LEU A 274 49.00 -1.97 -10.44
CA LEU A 274 49.30 -3.41 -10.41
C LEU A 274 49.84 -3.91 -11.76
N VAL A 275 49.26 -3.42 -12.87
CA VAL A 275 49.76 -3.77 -14.20
C VAL A 275 51.21 -3.30 -14.38
N ALA A 276 51.48 -2.02 -14.14
CA ALA A 276 52.82 -1.46 -14.28
C ALA A 276 53.85 -2.14 -13.35
N TYR A 277 53.46 -2.43 -12.11
CA TYR A 277 54.32 -3.10 -11.14
C TYR A 277 54.69 -4.51 -11.60
N LEU A 278 53.71 -5.30 -12.06
CA LEU A 278 53.95 -6.69 -12.49
C LEU A 278 54.61 -6.77 -13.88
N GLU A 279 54.51 -5.74 -14.72
CA GLU A 279 55.32 -5.62 -15.94
C GLU A 279 56.83 -5.44 -15.62
N ALA A 280 57.10 -4.69 -14.54
CA ALA A 280 58.51 -4.52 -14.06
C ALA A 280 59.02 -5.73 -13.27
N HIS A 281 58.16 -6.67 -12.86
CA HIS A 281 58.50 -7.88 -12.11
C HIS A 281 57.89 -9.11 -12.81
N PRO A 282 58.51 -9.57 -13.94
CA PRO A 282 57.95 -10.65 -14.78
C PRO A 282 57.84 -12.00 -14.05
N ASP A 283 58.72 -12.26 -13.07
CA ASP A 283 58.70 -13.46 -12.23
C ASP A 283 57.51 -13.47 -11.22
N GLY A 284 56.75 -12.36 -11.17
CA GLY A 284 55.64 -12.15 -10.26
C GLY A 284 56.07 -11.55 -8.92
N ALA A 285 55.04 -11.24 -8.09
CA ALA A 285 55.27 -10.68 -6.77
C ALA A 285 54.40 -11.40 -5.72
N ALA A 286 54.98 -11.56 -4.51
CA ALA A 286 54.21 -12.13 -3.39
C ALA A 286 53.14 -11.18 -2.92
N THR A 287 52.08 -11.71 -2.27
CA THR A 287 50.95 -10.92 -1.72
C THR A 287 51.45 -9.84 -0.75
N GLY A 288 52.54 -10.10 -0.01
CA GLY A 288 53.16 -9.13 0.89
C GLY A 288 53.75 -7.93 0.14
N ASP A 289 54.48 -8.18 -0.92
CA ASP A 289 55.12 -7.13 -1.75
C ASP A 289 54.08 -6.26 -2.43
N LEU A 290 53.01 -6.85 -2.97
CA LEU A 290 51.90 -6.11 -3.58
C LEU A 290 51.13 -5.29 -2.57
N ARG A 291 50.92 -5.81 -1.35
CA ARG A 291 50.32 -5.08 -0.23
C ARG A 291 51.10 -3.82 0.11
N ASP A 292 52.43 -3.98 0.27
CA ASP A 292 53.30 -2.88 0.66
C ASP A 292 53.44 -1.86 -0.47
N ALA A 293 53.50 -2.31 -1.71
CA ALA A 293 53.50 -1.45 -2.90
C ALA A 293 52.22 -0.65 -3.05
N LEU A 294 51.04 -1.25 -2.77
CA LEU A 294 49.76 -0.56 -2.75
C LEU A 294 49.51 0.30 -1.49
N SER A 295 50.44 0.19 -0.50
CA SER A 295 50.34 0.90 0.78
C SER A 295 49.01 0.62 1.52
N VAL A 296 48.51 -0.60 1.49
CA VAL A 296 47.27 -1.01 2.15
C VAL A 296 47.52 -2.06 3.23
N SER A 297 46.58 -2.18 4.19
CA SER A 297 46.65 -3.26 5.17
C SER A 297 46.19 -4.60 4.57
N ARG A 298 46.57 -5.69 5.24
CA ARG A 298 46.21 -7.06 4.83
C ARG A 298 44.68 -7.25 4.71
N LYS A 299 43.88 -6.53 5.51
CA LYS A 299 42.38 -6.50 5.48
C LYS A 299 41.90 -6.17 4.08
N TYR A 300 42.56 -5.24 3.39
CA TYR A 300 42.14 -4.75 2.06
C TYR A 300 42.93 -5.42 0.92
N ALA A 301 44.21 -5.72 1.12
CA ALA A 301 45.06 -6.29 0.08
C ALA A 301 44.53 -7.63 -0.44
N ILE A 302 44.09 -8.53 0.44
CA ILE A 302 43.64 -9.87 0.03
C ILE A 302 42.38 -9.76 -0.83
N PRO A 303 41.25 -9.14 -0.37
CA PRO A 303 40.05 -9.01 -1.19
C PRO A 303 40.29 -8.27 -2.51
N LEU A 304 41.13 -7.24 -2.49
CA LEU A 304 41.43 -6.43 -3.68
C LEU A 304 42.20 -7.28 -4.74
N LEU A 305 43.19 -8.04 -4.34
CA LEU A 305 43.96 -8.90 -5.25
C LEU A 305 43.14 -10.08 -5.77
N GLU A 306 42.27 -10.66 -4.93
CA GLU A 306 41.31 -11.69 -5.36
C GLU A 306 40.30 -11.15 -6.36
N TYR A 307 39.84 -9.91 -6.17
CA TYR A 307 38.98 -9.23 -7.13
C TYR A 307 39.67 -9.07 -8.49
N PHE A 308 40.95 -8.62 -8.54
CA PHE A 308 41.70 -8.49 -9.78
C PHE A 308 42.04 -9.86 -10.43
N ASP A 309 42.24 -10.90 -9.63
CA ASP A 309 42.31 -12.27 -10.13
C ASP A 309 41.02 -12.69 -10.84
N ALA A 310 39.87 -12.42 -10.21
CA ALA A 310 38.54 -12.71 -10.77
C ALA A 310 38.22 -11.88 -12.03
N GLN A 311 38.69 -10.63 -12.08
CA GLN A 311 38.55 -9.76 -13.26
C GLN A 311 39.57 -10.13 -14.39
N GLY A 312 40.41 -11.13 -14.18
CA GLY A 312 41.34 -11.56 -15.20
C GLY A 312 42.53 -10.59 -15.42
N VAL A 313 42.78 -9.68 -14.51
CA VAL A 313 43.93 -8.77 -14.56
C VAL A 313 45.20 -9.50 -14.09
N THR A 314 45.08 -10.22 -13.01
CA THR A 314 46.16 -11.02 -12.43
C THR A 314 45.77 -12.50 -12.32
N LYS A 315 46.74 -13.37 -12.06
CA LYS A 315 46.52 -14.75 -11.65
C LYS A 315 47.54 -15.18 -10.61
N ARG A 316 47.11 -15.98 -9.65
CA ARG A 316 48.00 -16.58 -8.65
C ARG A 316 48.69 -17.80 -9.22
N VAL A 317 50.02 -17.86 -9.09
CA VAL A 317 50.86 -19.00 -9.46
C VAL A 317 51.74 -19.34 -8.25
N GLY A 318 51.36 -20.38 -7.52
CA GLY A 318 52.01 -20.72 -6.26
C GLY A 318 51.88 -19.61 -5.22
N GLU A 319 53.00 -19.07 -4.76
CA GLU A 319 53.02 -18.00 -3.74
C GLU A 319 53.04 -16.58 -4.34
N VAL A 320 53.15 -16.45 -5.66
CA VAL A 320 53.23 -15.16 -6.35
C VAL A 320 52.03 -14.92 -7.25
N ARG A 321 51.75 -13.64 -7.57
CA ARG A 321 50.83 -13.22 -8.62
C ARG A 321 51.58 -12.67 -9.81
N VAL A 322 51.09 -13.01 -10.99
CA VAL A 322 51.61 -12.53 -12.28
C VAL A 322 50.47 -11.90 -13.09
N LEU A 323 50.80 -11.10 -14.08
CA LEU A 323 49.83 -10.60 -15.05
C LEU A 323 49.16 -11.76 -15.81
N ARG A 324 47.87 -11.68 -16.02
CA ARG A 324 47.18 -12.60 -16.91
C ARG A 324 47.30 -12.07 -18.34
N ARG A 325 48.07 -12.80 -19.14
CA ARG A 325 48.21 -12.57 -20.60
C ARG A 325 47.02 -13.13 -21.34
#